data_c2fa79985e365ee989bf586558371ce4
#
_entry.id   c2fa79985e365ee989bf586558371ce4
#
_cell.length_a   1.000
_cell.length_b   1.000
_cell.length_c   1.000
_cell.angle_alpha   90.00
_cell.angle_beta   90.00
_cell.angle_gamma   90.00
#
_symmetry.space_group_name_H-M   'P 1'
#
loop_
_entity.id
_entity.type
_entity.pdbx_description
1 polymer ?
#
loop_
_entity_poly.entity_id
_entity_poly.type
_entity_poly.pdbx_seq_one_letter_code
_entity_poly.pdbx_strand_id
1 'polypeptide(L)'
;FDTSKVTDMSGMFASTKVTILDLSNFDTSNVIKMSYMFSNSATMEIKGLENFDTSKVTDMSGMFASTKVASLDLSNFDTSKVTSMSGMFNSSATTTLDLSNFDTAKVANMASMFASTKVTSLDLSNFDTSNVTNMSKMFESSAATKIKGLENFDTAKVANMASMFSGTKVTTLDLSSFDTSNVTSMSWMFGSSAATTLDLSSFDTSKVTNMYGMFKETKVTILDLSSFDTSKVTNMSYMFIYSLATTGYARSKEDADRFNASTTYRPSGLTFVVKS
;
A
#
# COMPACT_ATOMS: atom_id res chain seq x y z
N PHE A 1 32.38 17.42 0.56
CA PHE A 1 32.55 16.28 1.48
C PHE A 1 33.00 15.07 0.69
N ASP A 2 33.97 14.30 1.20
CA ASP A 2 34.29 13.00 0.65
C ASP A 2 33.34 11.95 1.26
N THR A 3 32.47 11.38 0.43
CA THR A 3 31.48 10.36 0.84
C THR A 3 31.86 8.95 0.38
N SER A 4 33.04 8.78 -0.25
CA SER A 4 33.47 7.50 -0.84
C SER A 4 33.56 6.32 0.12
N LYS A 5 33.66 6.59 1.44
CA LYS A 5 33.73 5.55 2.50
C LYS A 5 32.42 5.42 3.29
N VAL A 6 31.39 6.20 2.96
CA VAL A 6 30.11 6.18 3.69
C VAL A 6 29.33 4.95 3.28
N THR A 7 28.88 4.17 4.27
CA THR A 7 28.08 2.96 4.05
C THR A 7 26.62 3.13 4.51
N ASP A 8 26.31 4.13 5.34
CA ASP A 8 24.98 4.41 5.86
C ASP A 8 24.68 5.91 5.75
N MET A 9 23.69 6.25 4.91
CA MET A 9 23.17 7.61 4.73
C MET A 9 21.75 7.74 5.27
N SER A 10 21.34 6.84 6.18
CA SER A 10 20.00 6.87 6.75
C SER A 10 19.72 8.18 7.45
N GLY A 11 18.62 8.84 7.10
CA GLY A 11 18.17 10.09 7.69
C GLY A 11 19.09 11.31 7.46
N MET A 12 20.11 11.22 6.59
CA MET A 12 21.15 12.27 6.46
C MET A 12 20.57 13.69 6.24
N PHE A 13 19.50 13.81 5.48
CA PHE A 13 18.81 15.07 5.22
C PHE A 13 17.37 15.09 5.75
N ALA A 14 17.06 14.19 6.68
CA ALA A 14 15.73 14.13 7.28
C ALA A 14 15.42 15.45 8.01
N SER A 15 14.20 15.93 7.82
CA SER A 15 13.69 17.16 8.43
C SER A 15 14.53 18.42 8.15
N THR A 16 15.38 18.40 7.12
CA THR A 16 16.16 19.59 6.72
C THR A 16 15.23 20.72 6.28
N LYS A 17 15.65 21.96 6.56
CA LYS A 17 14.96 23.19 6.10
C LYS A 17 15.53 23.74 4.78
N VAL A 18 16.57 23.11 4.26
CA VAL A 18 17.20 23.50 3.01
C VAL A 18 16.23 23.19 1.85
N THR A 19 16.01 24.17 0.98
CA THR A 19 15.10 24.05 -0.16
C THR A 19 15.72 23.44 -1.40
N ILE A 20 17.04 23.58 -1.55
CA ILE A 20 17.82 23.00 -2.66
C ILE A 20 18.98 22.23 -2.05
N LEU A 21 19.09 20.96 -2.39
CA LEU A 21 20.25 20.11 -2.03
C LEU A 21 21.04 19.84 -3.30
N ASP A 22 22.34 20.17 -3.28
CA ASP A 22 23.26 19.81 -4.35
C ASP A 22 24.15 18.65 -3.85
N LEU A 23 23.89 17.46 -4.39
CA LEU A 23 24.55 16.20 -4.08
C LEU A 23 25.39 15.70 -5.26
N SER A 24 25.66 16.56 -6.26
CA SER A 24 26.35 16.20 -7.51
C SER A 24 27.75 15.58 -7.27
N ASN A 25 28.36 15.89 -6.13
CA ASN A 25 29.68 15.37 -5.75
C ASN A 25 29.63 14.22 -4.74
N PHE A 26 28.44 13.66 -4.46
CA PHE A 26 28.32 12.52 -3.55
C PHE A 26 28.71 11.24 -4.28
N ASP A 27 29.66 10.49 -3.71
CA ASP A 27 29.94 9.11 -4.07
C ASP A 27 29.10 8.22 -3.16
N THR A 28 28.12 7.50 -3.75
CA THR A 28 27.24 6.60 -3.05
C THR A 28 27.55 5.12 -3.30
N SER A 29 28.64 4.83 -4.03
CA SER A 29 29.01 3.48 -4.47
C SER A 29 29.26 2.46 -3.35
N ASN A 30 29.45 2.92 -2.10
CA ASN A 30 29.61 2.06 -0.93
C ASN A 30 28.43 2.10 0.05
N VAL A 31 27.36 2.82 -0.30
CA VAL A 31 26.20 2.98 0.58
C VAL A 31 25.33 1.73 0.56
N ILE A 32 25.02 1.23 1.75
CA ILE A 32 24.17 0.04 1.97
C ILE A 32 22.77 0.44 2.45
N LYS A 33 22.63 1.59 3.14
CA LYS A 33 21.36 2.07 3.68
C LYS A 33 21.12 3.52 3.31
N MET A 34 19.90 3.78 2.82
CA MET A 34 19.41 5.13 2.49
C MET A 34 18.03 5.39 3.12
N SER A 35 17.68 4.64 4.19
CA SER A 35 16.36 4.78 4.80
C SER A 35 16.15 6.19 5.35
N TYR A 36 14.98 6.77 5.10
CA TYR A 36 14.58 8.11 5.54
C TYR A 36 15.51 9.26 5.11
N MET A 37 16.40 9.06 4.11
CA MET A 37 17.46 10.03 3.76
C MET A 37 16.90 11.44 3.53
N PHE A 38 15.76 11.57 2.87
CA PHE A 38 15.13 12.87 2.58
C PHE A 38 13.77 13.02 3.29
N SER A 39 13.51 12.21 4.30
CA SER A 39 12.20 12.19 4.96
C SER A 39 11.87 13.52 5.63
N ASN A 40 10.61 13.96 5.48
CA ASN A 40 10.09 15.20 6.08
C ASN A 40 10.93 16.44 5.75
N SER A 41 11.64 16.41 4.62
CA SER A 41 12.52 17.49 4.16
C SER A 41 11.70 18.63 3.52
N ALA A 42 12.10 19.87 3.77
CA ALA A 42 11.59 21.04 3.06
C ALA A 42 12.18 21.17 1.64
N THR A 43 13.08 20.26 1.24
CA THR A 43 13.75 20.27 -0.05
C THR A 43 12.74 20.19 -1.18
N MET A 44 12.87 21.07 -2.15
CA MET A 44 12.04 21.17 -3.36
C MET A 44 12.80 20.69 -4.61
N GLU A 45 14.15 20.71 -4.56
CA GLU A 45 15.04 20.28 -5.64
C GLU A 45 16.23 19.51 -5.06
N ILE A 46 16.51 18.32 -5.60
CA ILE A 46 17.69 17.53 -5.31
C ILE A 46 18.48 17.41 -6.61
N LYS A 47 19.65 18.03 -6.67
CA LYS A 47 20.62 17.90 -7.77
C LYS A 47 21.56 16.74 -7.50
N GLY A 48 21.92 16.01 -8.53
CA GLY A 48 22.86 14.90 -8.44
C GLY A 48 22.21 13.58 -8.02
N LEU A 49 20.87 13.52 -7.89
CA LEU A 49 20.17 12.26 -7.59
C LEU A 49 20.36 11.24 -8.72
N GLU A 50 20.47 11.72 -9.95
CA GLU A 50 20.74 10.94 -11.17
C GLU A 50 22.13 10.28 -11.15
N ASN A 51 23.04 10.71 -10.27
CA ASN A 51 24.39 10.13 -10.13
C ASN A 51 24.49 9.07 -9.01
N PHE A 52 23.41 8.82 -8.28
CA PHE A 52 23.45 7.87 -7.18
C PHE A 52 23.67 6.45 -7.68
N ASP A 53 24.74 5.80 -7.22
CA ASP A 53 24.91 4.36 -7.30
C ASP A 53 24.20 3.71 -6.12
N THR A 54 23.10 3.02 -6.39
CA THR A 54 22.30 2.33 -5.38
C THR A 54 22.47 0.81 -5.42
N SER A 55 23.42 0.29 -6.21
CA SER A 55 23.62 -1.13 -6.46
C SER A 55 23.97 -1.97 -5.22
N LYS A 56 24.36 -1.34 -4.12
CA LYS A 56 24.61 -2.00 -2.83
C LYS A 56 23.51 -1.74 -1.78
N VAL A 57 22.53 -0.88 -2.09
CA VAL A 57 21.51 -0.47 -1.13
C VAL A 57 20.53 -1.62 -0.87
N THR A 58 20.28 -1.89 0.41
CA THR A 58 19.36 -2.94 0.84
C THR A 58 18.10 -2.39 1.53
N ASP A 59 18.11 -1.13 1.98
CA ASP A 59 17.01 -0.48 2.66
C ASP A 59 16.77 0.94 2.13
N MET A 60 15.61 1.14 1.49
CA MET A 60 15.12 2.43 1.00
C MET A 60 13.85 2.88 1.73
N SER A 61 13.58 2.32 2.93
CA SER A 61 12.38 2.65 3.69
C SER A 61 12.29 4.15 3.94
N GLY A 62 11.12 4.74 3.62
CA GLY A 62 10.85 6.16 3.86
C GLY A 62 11.79 7.16 3.16
N MET A 63 12.60 6.74 2.18
CA MET A 63 13.64 7.60 1.60
C MET A 63 13.13 8.97 1.16
N PHE A 64 11.95 9.03 0.55
CA PHE A 64 11.31 10.26 0.09
C PHE A 64 9.99 10.55 0.82
N ALA A 65 9.80 9.99 2.03
CA ALA A 65 8.59 10.20 2.79
C ALA A 65 8.41 11.68 3.17
N SER A 66 7.22 12.23 2.91
CA SER A 66 6.86 13.62 3.25
C SER A 66 7.81 14.69 2.67
N THR A 67 8.49 14.40 1.55
CA THR A 67 9.31 15.41 0.86
C THR A 67 8.45 16.42 0.13
N LYS A 68 9.01 17.60 -0.16
CA LYS A 68 8.41 18.64 -0.98
C LYS A 68 8.84 18.58 -2.46
N VAL A 69 9.71 17.64 -2.82
CA VAL A 69 10.20 17.45 -4.19
C VAL A 69 9.04 17.05 -5.09
N ALA A 70 8.80 17.81 -6.15
CA ALA A 70 7.68 17.56 -7.07
C ALA A 70 8.01 16.52 -8.15
N SER A 71 9.29 16.37 -8.50
CA SER A 71 9.79 15.41 -9.49
C SER A 71 11.07 14.75 -9.00
N LEU A 72 11.21 13.46 -9.18
CA LEU A 72 12.38 12.67 -8.82
C LEU A 72 12.88 11.96 -10.08
N ASP A 73 14.17 12.12 -10.40
CA ASP A 73 14.83 11.27 -11.39
C ASP A 73 15.42 10.04 -10.66
N LEU A 74 14.78 8.89 -10.90
CA LEU A 74 15.15 7.61 -10.31
C LEU A 74 15.68 6.64 -11.38
N SER A 75 15.99 7.14 -12.58
CA SER A 75 16.36 6.33 -13.75
C SER A 75 17.59 5.45 -13.53
N ASN A 76 18.52 5.89 -12.66
CA ASN A 76 19.75 5.14 -12.34
C ASN A 76 19.64 4.30 -11.06
N PHE A 77 18.46 4.24 -10.45
CA PHE A 77 18.32 3.44 -9.22
C PHE A 77 18.32 1.94 -9.54
N ASP A 78 19.34 1.23 -9.07
CA ASP A 78 19.38 -0.22 -9.00
C ASP A 78 18.76 -0.66 -7.68
N THR A 79 17.61 -1.31 -7.73
CA THR A 79 16.88 -1.78 -6.54
C THR A 79 16.99 -3.28 -6.33
N SER A 80 17.81 -3.99 -7.12
CA SER A 80 17.92 -5.45 -7.14
C SER A 80 18.37 -6.10 -5.82
N LYS A 81 18.90 -5.31 -4.88
CA LYS A 81 19.26 -5.77 -3.53
C LYS A 81 18.36 -5.23 -2.42
N VAL A 82 17.40 -4.39 -2.77
CA VAL A 82 16.52 -3.77 -1.77
C VAL A 82 15.54 -4.80 -1.21
N THR A 83 15.48 -4.87 0.12
CA THR A 83 14.57 -5.76 0.85
C THR A 83 13.40 -5.03 1.50
N SER A 84 13.50 -3.72 1.70
CA SER A 84 12.43 -2.89 2.23
C SER A 84 12.29 -1.57 1.48
N MET A 85 11.06 -1.32 1.01
CA MET A 85 10.60 -0.05 0.42
C MET A 85 9.45 0.56 1.23
N SER A 86 9.33 0.16 2.51
CA SER A 86 8.24 0.63 3.36
C SER A 86 8.21 2.16 3.43
N GLY A 87 7.05 2.76 3.09
CA GLY A 87 6.85 4.20 3.14
C GLY A 87 7.74 5.03 2.19
N MET A 88 8.40 4.42 1.19
CA MET A 88 9.39 5.13 0.36
C MET A 88 8.87 6.44 -0.20
N PHE A 89 7.63 6.52 -0.64
CA PHE A 89 6.98 7.71 -1.16
C PHE A 89 5.80 8.18 -0.32
N ASN A 90 5.69 7.73 0.92
CA ASN A 90 4.58 8.09 1.80
C ASN A 90 4.47 9.62 1.94
N SER A 91 3.27 10.17 1.67
CA SER A 91 2.99 11.61 1.78
C SER A 91 3.93 12.51 0.95
N SER A 92 4.63 11.96 -0.02
CA SER A 92 5.50 12.71 -0.93
C SER A 92 4.69 13.69 -1.77
N ALA A 93 5.27 14.89 -2.04
CA ALA A 93 4.68 15.87 -2.93
C ALA A 93 4.88 15.54 -4.42
N THR A 94 5.63 14.48 -4.74
CA THR A 94 5.89 14.02 -6.11
C THR A 94 4.58 13.70 -6.82
N THR A 95 4.43 14.23 -8.04
CA THR A 95 3.19 14.07 -8.83
C THR A 95 3.28 13.01 -9.90
N THR A 96 4.50 12.64 -10.30
CA THR A 96 4.79 11.58 -11.28
C THR A 96 5.94 10.73 -10.77
N LEU A 97 5.87 9.43 -10.99
CA LEU A 97 6.94 8.47 -10.69
C LEU A 97 7.13 7.55 -11.90
N ASP A 98 8.35 7.48 -12.40
CA ASP A 98 8.78 6.39 -13.28
C ASP A 98 9.49 5.34 -12.43
N LEU A 99 8.91 4.15 -12.37
CA LEU A 99 9.40 3.00 -11.59
C LEU A 99 9.72 1.82 -12.52
N SER A 100 9.84 2.07 -13.83
CA SER A 100 10.02 1.02 -14.84
C SER A 100 11.33 0.22 -14.68
N ASN A 101 12.34 0.83 -14.04
CA ASN A 101 13.63 0.20 -13.74
C ASN A 101 13.68 -0.49 -12.37
N PHE A 102 12.61 -0.41 -11.56
CA PHE A 102 12.63 -1.02 -10.22
C PHE A 102 12.55 -2.55 -10.31
N ASP A 103 13.56 -3.22 -9.78
CA ASP A 103 13.54 -4.65 -9.47
C ASP A 103 13.07 -4.84 -8.04
N THR A 104 11.93 -5.48 -7.85
CA THR A 104 11.32 -5.67 -6.52
C THR A 104 11.35 -7.13 -6.05
N ALA A 105 12.03 -8.02 -6.78
CA ALA A 105 12.04 -9.45 -6.50
C ALA A 105 12.55 -9.84 -5.10
N LYS A 106 13.34 -8.98 -4.45
CA LYS A 106 13.81 -9.22 -3.06
C LYS A 106 13.06 -8.44 -2.00
N VAL A 107 12.09 -7.61 -2.38
CA VAL A 107 11.38 -6.76 -1.43
C VAL A 107 10.40 -7.59 -0.61
N ALA A 108 10.59 -7.57 0.71
CA ALA A 108 9.70 -8.24 1.66
C ALA A 108 8.68 -7.28 2.30
N ASN A 109 8.95 -5.97 2.29
CA ASN A 109 8.08 -4.98 2.94
C ASN A 109 7.80 -3.79 2.01
N MET A 110 6.52 -3.66 1.61
CA MET A 110 5.99 -2.53 0.83
C MET A 110 4.94 -1.73 1.59
N ALA A 111 4.88 -1.88 2.94
CA ALA A 111 3.90 -1.17 3.74
C ALA A 111 3.97 0.35 3.51
N SER A 112 2.82 1.00 3.31
CA SER A 112 2.70 2.45 3.11
C SER A 112 3.51 3.04 1.94
N MET A 113 4.02 2.22 0.98
CA MET A 113 4.94 2.70 -0.06
C MET A 113 4.40 3.90 -0.84
N PHE A 114 3.12 3.91 -1.16
CA PHE A 114 2.43 4.98 -1.89
C PHE A 114 1.30 5.62 -1.07
N ALA A 115 1.34 5.48 0.26
CA ALA A 115 0.30 6.07 1.11
C ALA A 115 0.33 7.60 1.01
N SER A 116 -0.84 8.21 0.87
CA SER A 116 -1.03 9.66 0.81
C SER A 116 -0.17 10.39 -0.24
N THR A 117 0.30 9.68 -1.29
CA THR A 117 1.05 10.31 -2.40
C THR A 117 0.14 11.21 -3.22
N LYS A 118 0.75 12.17 -3.94
CA LYS A 118 0.06 13.02 -4.93
C LYS A 118 0.11 12.46 -6.35
N VAL A 119 0.76 11.32 -6.55
CA VAL A 119 0.82 10.64 -7.85
C VAL A 119 -0.59 10.21 -8.27
N THR A 120 -1.01 10.59 -9.47
CA THR A 120 -2.37 10.32 -9.97
C THR A 120 -2.50 9.04 -10.79
N SER A 121 -1.38 8.51 -11.29
CA SER A 121 -1.31 7.24 -12.02
C SER A 121 -0.05 6.48 -11.62
N LEU A 122 -0.21 5.22 -11.25
CA LEU A 122 0.88 4.30 -10.92
C LEU A 122 0.91 3.17 -11.96
N ASP A 123 2.07 2.91 -12.55
CA ASP A 123 2.34 1.70 -13.32
C ASP A 123 3.28 0.81 -12.51
N LEU A 124 2.77 -0.32 -12.05
CA LEU A 124 3.46 -1.32 -11.24
C LEU A 124 3.54 -2.66 -11.98
N SER A 125 3.42 -2.63 -13.33
CA SER A 125 3.36 -3.86 -14.14
C SER A 125 4.64 -4.69 -14.08
N ASN A 126 5.77 -4.07 -13.69
CA ASN A 126 7.07 -4.74 -13.52
C ASN A 126 7.34 -5.21 -12.08
N PHE A 127 6.42 -4.92 -11.13
CA PHE A 127 6.65 -5.30 -9.73
C PHE A 127 6.50 -6.81 -9.54
N ASP A 128 7.56 -7.46 -9.08
CA ASP A 128 7.51 -8.81 -8.52
C ASP A 128 7.19 -8.69 -7.02
N THR A 129 6.03 -9.19 -6.60
CA THR A 129 5.59 -9.16 -5.21
C THR A 129 5.66 -10.50 -4.51
N SER A 130 6.22 -11.52 -5.16
CA SER A 130 6.26 -12.92 -4.69
C SER A 130 6.97 -13.13 -3.34
N ASN A 131 7.79 -12.17 -2.90
CA ASN A 131 8.45 -12.19 -1.61
C ASN A 131 7.88 -11.21 -0.58
N VAL A 132 6.84 -10.44 -0.94
CA VAL A 132 6.26 -9.45 -0.05
C VAL A 132 5.41 -10.11 1.03
N THR A 133 5.68 -9.76 2.29
CA THR A 133 4.92 -10.24 3.45
C THR A 133 4.02 -9.18 4.08
N ASN A 134 4.27 -7.89 3.79
CA ASN A 134 3.50 -6.78 4.34
C ASN A 134 3.18 -5.74 3.27
N MET A 135 1.88 -5.59 2.97
CA MET A 135 1.33 -4.58 2.06
C MET A 135 0.37 -3.62 2.79
N SER A 136 0.43 -3.57 4.13
CA SER A 136 -0.47 -2.69 4.88
C SER A 136 -0.31 -1.24 4.44
N LYS A 137 -1.45 -0.54 4.25
CA LYS A 137 -1.48 0.88 3.86
C LYS A 137 -0.81 1.21 2.53
N MET A 138 -0.47 0.22 1.67
CA MET A 138 0.34 0.47 0.47
C MET A 138 -0.20 1.61 -0.39
N PHE A 139 -1.52 1.74 -0.51
CA PHE A 139 -2.20 2.78 -1.27
C PHE A 139 -3.15 3.62 -0.41
N GLU A 140 -3.00 3.61 0.93
CA GLU A 140 -3.88 4.36 1.84
C GLU A 140 -3.92 5.84 1.47
N SER A 141 -5.13 6.38 1.23
CA SER A 141 -5.35 7.80 0.88
C SER A 141 -4.52 8.31 -0.32
N SER A 142 -4.04 7.41 -1.17
CA SER A 142 -3.32 7.78 -2.41
C SER A 142 -4.21 8.59 -3.34
N ALA A 143 -3.64 9.61 -3.99
CA ALA A 143 -4.33 10.39 -5.02
C ALA A 143 -4.48 9.64 -6.36
N ALA A 144 -3.89 8.45 -6.48
CA ALA A 144 -3.96 7.65 -7.70
C ALA A 144 -5.42 7.32 -8.04
N THR A 145 -5.80 7.62 -9.27
CA THR A 145 -7.09 7.24 -9.87
C THR A 145 -6.94 5.99 -10.74
N LYS A 146 -5.71 5.62 -11.07
CA LYS A 146 -5.36 4.43 -11.84
C LYS A 146 -4.10 3.78 -11.25
N ILE A 147 -4.19 2.48 -11.00
CA ILE A 147 -3.08 1.61 -10.63
C ILE A 147 -3.09 0.47 -11.64
N LYS A 148 -2.02 0.36 -12.45
CA LYS A 148 -1.82 -0.71 -13.42
C LYS A 148 -0.87 -1.74 -12.82
N GLY A 149 -1.08 -3.01 -13.10
CA GLY A 149 -0.24 -4.11 -12.64
C GLY A 149 -0.73 -4.77 -11.35
N LEU A 150 -1.88 -4.35 -10.75
CA LEU A 150 -2.47 -5.07 -9.61
C LEU A 150 -2.81 -6.52 -9.98
N GLU A 151 -3.21 -6.75 -11.22
CA GLU A 151 -3.54 -8.07 -11.78
C GLU A 151 -2.35 -9.03 -11.80
N ASN A 152 -1.12 -8.53 -11.60
CA ASN A 152 0.11 -9.32 -11.58
C ASN A 152 0.64 -9.58 -10.15
N PHE A 153 -0.01 -9.02 -9.13
CA PHE A 153 0.48 -9.18 -7.76
C PHE A 153 0.35 -10.62 -7.27
N ASP A 154 1.48 -11.21 -6.92
CA ASP A 154 1.53 -12.44 -6.12
C ASP A 154 1.46 -12.04 -4.64
N THR A 155 0.37 -12.40 -3.97
CA THR A 155 0.14 -12.06 -2.57
C THR A 155 0.17 -13.28 -1.64
N ALA A 156 0.58 -14.45 -2.15
CA ALA A 156 0.56 -15.70 -1.40
C ALA A 156 1.35 -15.66 -0.07
N LYS A 157 2.36 -14.79 0.06
CA LYS A 157 3.14 -14.62 1.30
C LYS A 157 2.66 -13.47 2.18
N VAL A 158 1.69 -12.67 1.72
CA VAL A 158 1.26 -11.48 2.46
C VAL A 158 0.45 -11.87 3.69
N ALA A 159 0.93 -11.44 4.86
CA ALA A 159 0.24 -11.65 6.14
C ALA A 159 -0.60 -10.44 6.58
N ASN A 160 -0.30 -9.24 6.09
CA ASN A 160 -0.97 -8.01 6.50
C ASN A 160 -1.36 -7.14 5.31
N MET A 161 -2.68 -6.96 5.12
CA MET A 161 -3.28 -6.08 4.10
C MET A 161 -4.13 -4.96 4.74
N ALA A 162 -3.91 -4.67 6.03
CA ALA A 162 -4.68 -3.63 6.72
C ALA A 162 -4.55 -2.28 6.00
N SER A 163 -5.69 -1.62 5.77
CA SER A 163 -5.80 -0.31 5.10
C SER A 163 -5.22 -0.24 3.68
N MET A 164 -4.95 -1.37 2.99
CA MET A 164 -4.22 -1.37 1.72
C MET A 164 -4.84 -0.42 0.69
N PHE A 165 -6.16 -0.37 0.58
CA PHE A 165 -6.91 0.50 -0.34
C PHE A 165 -7.81 1.50 0.39
N SER A 166 -7.57 1.75 1.67
CA SER A 166 -8.36 2.71 2.45
C SER A 166 -8.24 4.12 1.88
N GLY A 167 -9.35 4.80 1.67
CA GLY A 167 -9.39 6.18 1.17
C GLY A 167 -8.82 6.39 -0.25
N THR A 168 -8.56 5.33 -1.02
CA THR A 168 -8.06 5.46 -2.41
C THR A 168 -9.07 6.14 -3.31
N LYS A 169 -8.58 6.77 -4.39
CA LYS A 169 -9.38 7.39 -5.46
C LYS A 169 -9.69 6.43 -6.61
N VAL A 170 -9.10 5.24 -6.60
CA VAL A 170 -9.33 4.21 -7.63
C VAL A 170 -10.76 3.71 -7.55
N THR A 171 -11.47 3.74 -8.67
CA THR A 171 -12.89 3.31 -8.75
C THR A 171 -13.07 1.85 -9.14
N THR A 172 -12.04 1.24 -9.75
CA THR A 172 -12.02 -0.16 -10.18
C THR A 172 -10.72 -0.80 -9.73
N LEU A 173 -10.80 -1.88 -8.98
CA LEU A 173 -9.67 -2.67 -8.49
C LEU A 173 -9.75 -4.07 -9.10
N ASP A 174 -8.74 -4.48 -9.86
CA ASP A 174 -8.59 -5.88 -10.25
C ASP A 174 -7.82 -6.62 -9.15
N LEU A 175 -8.53 -7.47 -8.42
CA LEU A 175 -8.01 -8.26 -7.31
C LEU A 175 -8.02 -9.75 -7.63
N SER A 176 -8.19 -10.12 -8.90
CA SER A 176 -8.36 -11.51 -9.33
C SER A 176 -7.15 -12.40 -9.04
N SER A 177 -5.94 -11.79 -8.97
CA SER A 177 -4.70 -12.49 -8.64
C SER A 177 -4.44 -12.63 -7.13
N PHE A 178 -5.27 -11.98 -6.29
CA PHE A 178 -4.98 -11.94 -4.86
C PHE A 178 -5.24 -13.29 -4.17
N ASP A 179 -4.19 -13.92 -3.69
CA ASP A 179 -4.26 -15.01 -2.73
C ASP A 179 -4.17 -14.42 -1.31
N THR A 180 -5.27 -14.55 -0.55
CA THR A 180 -5.35 -14.01 0.80
C THR A 180 -5.24 -15.09 1.89
N SER A 181 -4.91 -16.32 1.51
CA SER A 181 -4.90 -17.50 2.39
C SER A 181 -3.93 -17.40 3.60
N ASN A 182 -2.98 -16.47 3.55
CA ASN A 182 -2.06 -16.20 4.67
C ASN A 182 -2.34 -14.88 5.40
N VAL A 183 -3.36 -14.12 4.98
CA VAL A 183 -3.67 -12.82 5.58
C VAL A 183 -4.35 -13.00 6.93
N THR A 184 -3.83 -12.28 7.94
CA THR A 184 -4.38 -12.29 9.30
C THR A 184 -5.13 -10.99 9.65
N SER A 185 -4.83 -9.89 8.96
CA SER A 185 -5.51 -8.60 9.16
C SER A 185 -5.92 -7.96 7.84
N MET A 186 -7.22 -7.66 7.72
CA MET A 186 -7.85 -6.90 6.65
C MET A 186 -8.56 -5.65 7.20
N SER A 187 -8.15 -5.17 8.39
CA SER A 187 -8.78 -3.99 8.99
C SER A 187 -8.68 -2.79 8.05
N TRP A 188 -9.79 -2.07 7.84
CA TRP A 188 -9.89 -0.90 6.96
C TRP A 188 -9.51 -1.15 5.49
N MET A 189 -9.35 -2.39 5.02
CA MET A 189 -8.77 -2.66 3.70
C MET A 189 -9.44 -1.86 2.57
N PHE A 190 -10.75 -1.70 2.60
CA PHE A 190 -11.53 -0.92 1.63
C PHE A 190 -12.29 0.25 2.29
N GLY A 191 -11.92 0.63 3.51
CA GLY A 191 -12.58 1.72 4.24
C GLY A 191 -12.45 3.04 3.48
N SER A 192 -13.56 3.78 3.29
CA SER A 192 -13.61 5.05 2.55
C SER A 192 -13.07 4.98 1.10
N SER A 193 -12.91 3.79 0.53
CA SER A 193 -12.45 3.59 -0.85
C SER A 193 -13.46 4.15 -1.85
N ALA A 194 -12.96 4.72 -2.96
CA ALA A 194 -13.80 5.17 -4.07
C ALA A 194 -14.29 4.03 -4.98
N ALA A 195 -13.87 2.78 -4.74
CA ALA A 195 -14.32 1.62 -5.51
C ALA A 195 -15.85 1.48 -5.44
N THR A 196 -16.47 1.29 -6.61
CA THR A 196 -17.94 1.12 -6.73
C THR A 196 -18.35 -0.33 -6.84
N THR A 197 -17.40 -1.19 -7.20
CA THR A 197 -17.56 -2.64 -7.26
C THR A 197 -16.31 -3.31 -6.69
N LEU A 198 -16.49 -4.46 -6.07
CA LEU A 198 -15.40 -5.30 -5.58
C LEU A 198 -15.74 -6.75 -5.91
N ASP A 199 -14.88 -7.42 -6.67
CA ASP A 199 -14.89 -8.87 -6.78
C ASP A 199 -13.95 -9.45 -5.71
N LEU A 200 -14.54 -10.12 -4.73
CA LEU A 200 -13.85 -10.73 -3.60
C LEU A 200 -13.97 -12.26 -3.62
N SER A 201 -14.38 -12.83 -4.76
CA SER A 201 -14.64 -14.27 -4.89
C SER A 201 -13.39 -15.14 -4.67
N SER A 202 -12.19 -14.58 -4.94
CA SER A 202 -10.89 -15.25 -4.71
C SER A 202 -10.42 -15.18 -3.25
N PHE A 203 -11.08 -14.38 -2.38
CA PHE A 203 -10.59 -14.16 -1.02
C PHE A 203 -10.83 -15.37 -0.11
N ASP A 204 -9.75 -15.92 0.43
CA ASP A 204 -9.75 -16.84 1.55
C ASP A 204 -9.51 -16.07 2.85
N THR A 205 -10.50 -16.03 3.72
CA THR A 205 -10.41 -15.32 5.00
C THR A 205 -10.26 -16.24 6.20
N SER A 206 -9.99 -17.53 5.97
CA SER A 206 -9.93 -18.57 7.00
C SER A 206 -8.87 -18.35 8.09
N LYS A 207 -7.89 -17.46 7.84
CA LYS A 207 -6.87 -17.06 8.84
C LYS A 207 -7.07 -15.63 9.36
N VAL A 208 -8.05 -14.88 8.83
CA VAL A 208 -8.26 -13.50 9.23
C VAL A 208 -8.87 -13.44 10.63
N THR A 209 -8.23 -12.64 11.50
CA THR A 209 -8.70 -12.38 12.86
C THR A 209 -9.28 -10.98 13.05
N ASN A 210 -8.92 -10.05 12.17
CA ASN A 210 -9.30 -8.63 12.29
C ASN A 210 -9.85 -8.09 10.96
N MET A 211 -11.14 -7.76 10.95
CA MET A 211 -11.88 -7.09 9.86
C MET A 211 -12.47 -5.73 10.30
N TYR A 212 -11.89 -5.09 11.35
CA TYR A 212 -12.35 -3.80 11.86
C TYR A 212 -12.45 -2.77 10.73
N GLY A 213 -13.63 -2.18 10.53
CA GLY A 213 -13.86 -1.12 9.55
C GLY A 213 -13.61 -1.49 8.08
N MET A 214 -13.52 -2.79 7.73
CA MET A 214 -13.07 -3.24 6.39
C MET A 214 -13.83 -2.60 5.23
N PHE A 215 -15.14 -2.39 5.37
CA PHE A 215 -16.01 -1.77 4.37
C PHE A 215 -16.66 -0.48 4.89
N LYS A 216 -16.05 0.15 5.89
CA LYS A 216 -16.56 1.43 6.41
C LYS A 216 -16.59 2.48 5.31
N GLU A 217 -17.70 3.23 5.19
CA GLU A 217 -17.85 4.33 4.23
C GLU A 217 -17.59 3.93 2.76
N THR A 218 -17.73 2.65 2.41
CA THR A 218 -17.55 2.22 1.01
C THR A 218 -18.70 2.71 0.13
N LYS A 219 -18.40 2.88 -1.16
CA LYS A 219 -19.39 3.23 -2.21
C LYS A 219 -20.02 2.02 -2.87
N VAL A 220 -19.59 0.82 -2.51
CA VAL A 220 -20.11 -0.45 -3.03
C VAL A 220 -21.56 -0.61 -2.58
N THR A 221 -22.46 -0.95 -3.50
CA THR A 221 -23.89 -1.15 -3.21
C THR A 221 -24.26 -2.61 -2.95
N ILE A 222 -23.44 -3.54 -3.44
CA ILE A 222 -23.59 -4.98 -3.22
C ILE A 222 -22.30 -5.51 -2.59
N LEU A 223 -22.39 -6.16 -1.45
CA LEU A 223 -21.26 -6.84 -0.79
C LEU A 223 -21.47 -8.36 -0.90
N ASP A 224 -20.78 -8.96 -1.86
CA ASP A 224 -20.72 -10.42 -1.96
C ASP A 224 -19.55 -10.94 -1.12
N LEU A 225 -19.90 -11.43 0.07
CA LEU A 225 -18.95 -12.03 1.03
C LEU A 225 -19.17 -13.55 1.12
N SER A 226 -19.66 -14.17 0.04
CA SER A 226 -19.92 -15.61 0.00
C SER A 226 -18.64 -16.47 0.05
N SER A 227 -17.45 -15.86 -0.15
CA SER A 227 -16.15 -16.50 0.06
C SER A 227 -15.64 -16.38 1.50
N PHE A 228 -16.25 -15.50 2.34
CA PHE A 228 -15.69 -15.13 3.64
C PHE A 228 -16.00 -16.16 4.73
N ASP A 229 -14.95 -16.73 5.32
CA ASP A 229 -14.99 -17.50 6.56
C ASP A 229 -14.74 -16.57 7.74
N THR A 230 -15.75 -16.36 8.59
CA THR A 230 -15.60 -15.49 9.77
C THR A 230 -15.25 -16.24 11.03
N SER A 231 -15.08 -17.57 10.99
CA SER A 231 -14.94 -18.42 12.19
C SER A 231 -13.82 -18.01 13.14
N LYS A 232 -12.70 -17.47 12.58
CA LYS A 232 -11.58 -16.96 13.39
C LYS A 232 -11.60 -15.46 13.62
N VAL A 233 -12.55 -14.72 13.05
CA VAL A 233 -12.59 -13.28 13.19
C VAL A 233 -13.03 -12.90 14.59
N THR A 234 -12.18 -12.17 15.30
CA THR A 234 -12.43 -11.69 16.66
C THR A 234 -12.88 -10.23 16.69
N ASN A 235 -12.60 -9.44 15.63
CA ASN A 235 -12.97 -8.03 15.56
C ASN A 235 -13.56 -7.69 14.20
N MET A 236 -14.88 -7.42 14.17
CA MET A 236 -15.64 -6.90 13.03
C MET A 236 -16.30 -5.56 13.35
N SER A 237 -15.86 -4.86 14.40
CA SER A 237 -16.45 -3.58 14.81
C SER A 237 -16.36 -2.57 13.65
N TYR A 238 -17.41 -1.80 13.46
CA TYR A 238 -17.52 -0.76 12.43
C TYR A 238 -17.36 -1.25 10.98
N MET A 239 -17.40 -2.58 10.73
CA MET A 239 -17.11 -3.17 9.41
C MET A 239 -17.92 -2.53 8.29
N PHE A 240 -19.18 -2.18 8.54
CA PHE A 240 -20.11 -1.65 7.51
C PHE A 240 -20.62 -0.24 7.81
N ILE A 241 -20.09 0.45 8.81
CA ILE A 241 -20.60 1.77 9.21
C ILE A 241 -20.51 2.76 8.05
N TYR A 242 -21.60 3.48 7.78
CA TYR A 242 -21.73 4.45 6.68
C TYR A 242 -21.48 3.86 5.28
N SER A 243 -21.49 2.53 5.12
CA SER A 243 -21.44 1.89 3.82
C SER A 243 -22.71 2.20 3.02
N LEU A 244 -22.58 2.37 1.69
CA LEU A 244 -23.74 2.51 0.80
C LEU A 244 -24.35 1.16 0.38
N ALA A 245 -23.84 0.04 0.89
CA ALA A 245 -24.33 -1.29 0.57
C ALA A 245 -25.77 -1.47 1.07
N THR A 246 -26.61 -2.02 0.21
CA THR A 246 -28.02 -2.36 0.48
C THR A 246 -28.27 -3.86 0.40
N THR A 247 -27.34 -4.60 -0.23
CA THR A 247 -27.44 -6.05 -0.43
C THR A 247 -26.15 -6.72 0.02
N GLY A 248 -26.28 -7.77 0.81
CA GLY A 248 -25.14 -8.57 1.29
C GLY A 248 -25.37 -10.07 1.06
N TYR A 249 -24.34 -10.77 0.61
CA TYR A 249 -24.31 -12.22 0.54
C TYR A 249 -23.25 -12.77 1.47
N ALA A 250 -23.55 -13.90 2.12
CA ALA A 250 -22.65 -14.59 3.03
C ALA A 250 -22.46 -16.06 2.61
N ARG A 251 -21.38 -16.66 3.04
CA ARG A 251 -21.04 -18.07 2.78
C ARG A 251 -22.01 -19.03 3.43
N SER A 252 -22.40 -18.77 4.66
CA SER A 252 -23.22 -19.62 5.49
C SER A 252 -24.22 -18.80 6.32
N LYS A 253 -25.21 -19.50 6.89
CA LYS A 253 -26.14 -18.87 7.84
C LYS A 253 -25.40 -18.29 9.04
N GLU A 254 -24.38 -18.98 9.55
CA GLU A 254 -23.59 -18.54 10.70
C GLU A 254 -22.85 -17.24 10.36
N ASP A 255 -22.18 -17.14 9.19
CA ASP A 255 -21.52 -15.94 8.75
C ASP A 255 -22.52 -14.80 8.54
N ALA A 256 -23.70 -15.09 7.95
CA ALA A 256 -24.77 -14.10 7.78
C ALA A 256 -25.26 -13.55 9.13
N ASP A 257 -25.48 -14.43 10.10
CA ASP A 257 -25.92 -14.04 11.45
C ASP A 257 -24.87 -13.15 12.12
N ARG A 258 -23.58 -13.44 11.96
CA ARG A 258 -22.48 -12.61 12.48
C ARG A 258 -22.41 -11.24 11.82
N PHE A 259 -22.54 -11.15 10.51
CA PHE A 259 -22.59 -9.86 9.79
C PHE A 259 -23.82 -9.05 10.19
N ASN A 260 -24.96 -9.71 10.41
CA ASN A 260 -26.22 -9.08 10.78
C ASN A 260 -26.29 -8.66 12.25
N ALA A 261 -25.50 -9.28 13.14
CA ALA A 261 -25.50 -8.99 14.58
C ALA A 261 -25.04 -7.56 14.91
N SER A 262 -24.25 -6.91 14.05
CA SER A 262 -23.76 -5.55 14.26
C SER A 262 -24.83 -4.52 13.87
N THR A 263 -25.88 -4.38 14.66
CA THR A 263 -27.02 -3.48 14.36
C THR A 263 -26.67 -1.99 14.56
N THR A 264 -25.73 -1.65 15.42
CA THR A 264 -25.41 -0.27 15.79
C THR A 264 -24.65 0.46 14.68
N TYR A 265 -23.86 -0.28 13.87
CA TYR A 265 -22.93 0.30 12.91
C TYR A 265 -23.10 -0.27 11.50
N ARG A 266 -24.20 -0.96 11.24
CA ARG A 266 -24.59 -1.46 9.92
C ARG A 266 -25.74 -0.59 9.38
N PRO A 267 -25.70 -0.17 8.09
CA PRO A 267 -26.84 0.52 7.48
C PRO A 267 -28.13 -0.28 7.67
N SER A 268 -29.24 0.39 8.00
CA SER A 268 -30.52 -0.27 8.30
C SER A 268 -31.08 -1.07 7.11
N GLY A 269 -30.73 -0.68 5.89
CA GLY A 269 -31.15 -1.38 4.67
C GLY A 269 -30.25 -2.56 4.28
N LEU A 270 -29.06 -2.71 4.87
CA LEU A 270 -28.14 -3.80 4.55
C LEU A 270 -28.50 -5.06 5.35
N THR A 271 -28.78 -6.13 4.64
CA THR A 271 -29.00 -7.45 5.25
C THR A 271 -28.20 -8.49 4.48
N PHE A 272 -27.52 -9.38 5.22
CA PHE A 272 -26.79 -10.50 4.63
C PHE A 272 -27.68 -11.75 4.62
N VAL A 273 -27.71 -12.40 3.46
CA VAL A 273 -28.39 -13.69 3.24
C VAL A 273 -27.38 -14.69 2.67
N VAL A 274 -27.66 -15.98 2.86
CA VAL A 274 -26.82 -17.00 2.21
C VAL A 274 -27.04 -16.92 0.71
N LYS A 275 -25.95 -16.92 -0.05
CA LYS A 275 -26.01 -16.92 -1.51
C LYS A 275 -26.53 -18.27 -1.98
N SER A 276 -27.63 -18.27 -2.70
CA SER A 276 -28.26 -19.47 -3.31
C SER A 276 -27.44 -19.99 -4.49
#